data_435fe2ae2a46bcf7a938bf3936aa9041
#
_entry.id   435fe2ae2a46bcf7a938bf3936aa9041
#
_cell.length_a   1.000
_cell.length_b   1.000
_cell.length_c   1.000
_cell.angle_alpha   90.00
_cell.angle_beta   90.00
_cell.angle_gamma   90.00
#
_symmetry.space_group_name_H-M   'P 1'
#
loop_
_entity.id
_entity.type
_entity.pdbx_description
1 polymer ?
#
loop_
_entity_poly.entity_id
_entity_poly.type
_entity_poly.pdbx_seq_one_letter_code
_entity_poly.pdbx_strand_id
1 'polypeptide(L)'
;MDQSKLPTPHNNFFQYAFSHPAAARNLIELHLPADLVQILDLDSLELQKDSFVDDELRDTYSDMLYSIRLSGGFSGQDGEPVEGQVYILLEHKSQSDPMTCFQLLRYIVRIWEQRLRKGQALCPVFPLVLYHGQEAWSAPVSLEELIGGPSILFEQGVRMAYPVVDIGQIPDELLATDPFLQSVLGLLKYSRTRNFRDKLESILRCLLEIGTAELQTEHLDAVLVYITTVTPSIPMETLAMTIQKIFPTQIEPGSIADEYMKKGRLEGIQEGRQEGRQEGKQEGKQEGLMEGQIQLIQTLQEILGLPLSDASTFQDRSLGQLQAITAELRQQVRERN
;
A
#
# COMPACT_ATOMS: atom_id res chain seq x y z
N MET A 1 -1.83 18.62 -13.78
CA MET A 1 -1.09 17.86 -12.75
C MET A 1 -2.12 17.10 -11.94
N ASP A 2 -2.08 15.80 -12.02
CA ASP A 2 -3.02 14.91 -11.34
C ASP A 2 -2.64 14.88 -9.85
N GLN A 3 -3.50 15.43 -8.99
CA GLN A 3 -3.26 15.58 -7.55
C GLN A 3 -3.49 14.25 -6.76
N SER A 4 -3.75 13.14 -7.46
CA SER A 4 -3.92 11.80 -6.85
C SER A 4 -2.60 11.13 -6.43
N LYS A 5 -1.45 11.83 -6.53
CA LYS A 5 -0.11 11.24 -6.51
C LYS A 5 0.80 11.71 -5.35
N LEU A 6 0.25 12.35 -4.32
CA LEU A 6 1.06 12.65 -3.13
C LEU A 6 1.18 11.39 -2.27
N PRO A 7 2.39 11.07 -1.76
CA PRO A 7 2.58 9.91 -0.89
C PRO A 7 1.69 10.04 0.34
N THR A 8 0.92 8.99 0.63
CA THR A 8 0.05 8.96 1.81
C THR A 8 0.91 8.85 3.09
N PRO A 9 0.39 9.25 4.26
CA PRO A 9 1.09 9.07 5.53
C PRO A 9 1.53 7.62 5.78
N HIS A 10 0.71 6.66 5.34
CA HIS A 10 1.06 5.23 5.40
C HIS A 10 2.30 4.91 4.54
N ASN A 11 2.36 5.46 3.33
CA ASN A 11 3.49 5.25 2.43
C ASN A 11 4.78 5.85 3.00
N ASN A 12 4.72 7.07 3.52
CA ASN A 12 5.87 7.73 4.11
C ASN A 12 6.39 6.95 5.32
N PHE A 13 5.49 6.48 6.17
CA PHE A 13 5.86 5.70 7.34
C PHE A 13 6.42 4.32 6.96
N PHE A 14 5.83 3.66 5.96
CA PHE A 14 6.34 2.43 5.39
C PHE A 14 7.75 2.62 4.82
N GLN A 15 7.95 3.64 3.98
CA GLN A 15 9.27 3.93 3.41
C GLN A 15 10.30 4.25 4.50
N TYR A 16 9.93 5.02 5.51
CA TYR A 16 10.81 5.27 6.66
C TYR A 16 11.21 3.95 7.34
N ALA A 17 10.24 3.13 7.72
CA ALA A 17 10.48 1.88 8.42
C ALA A 17 11.37 0.93 7.63
N PHE A 18 11.06 0.74 6.37
CA PHE A 18 11.77 -0.18 5.49
C PHE A 18 13.01 0.42 4.81
N SER A 19 13.32 1.70 5.04
CA SER A 19 14.65 2.24 4.76
C SER A 19 15.73 1.67 5.70
N HIS A 20 15.33 1.09 6.83
CA HIS A 20 16.20 0.41 7.79
C HIS A 20 16.34 -1.08 7.39
N PRO A 21 17.52 -1.54 6.95
CA PRO A 21 17.70 -2.92 6.47
C PRO A 21 17.31 -3.98 7.50
N ALA A 22 17.48 -3.70 8.80
CA ALA A 22 17.08 -4.61 9.87
C ALA A 22 15.58 -4.94 9.85
N ALA A 23 14.71 -3.96 9.58
CA ALA A 23 13.27 -4.17 9.47
C ALA A 23 12.90 -5.05 8.27
N ALA A 24 13.50 -4.77 7.10
CA ALA A 24 13.29 -5.59 5.92
C ALA A 24 13.82 -7.02 6.11
N ARG A 25 15.01 -7.18 6.71
CA ARG A 25 15.58 -8.47 7.05
C ARG A 25 14.65 -9.29 7.95
N ASN A 26 14.17 -8.70 9.03
CA ASN A 26 13.28 -9.37 9.98
C ASN A 26 11.93 -9.76 9.34
N LEU A 27 11.36 -8.91 8.48
CA LEU A 27 10.17 -9.25 7.72
C LEU A 27 10.41 -10.47 6.82
N ILE A 28 11.51 -10.49 6.07
CA ILE A 28 11.89 -11.57 5.17
C ILE A 28 12.10 -12.87 5.96
N GLU A 29 12.87 -12.80 7.03
CA GLU A 29 13.23 -13.95 7.85
C GLU A 29 12.01 -14.65 8.45
N LEU A 30 11.02 -13.89 8.89
CA LEU A 30 9.85 -14.43 9.58
C LEU A 30 8.70 -14.84 8.66
N HIS A 31 8.55 -14.15 7.54
CA HIS A 31 7.32 -14.27 6.75
C HIS A 31 7.50 -14.89 5.37
N LEU A 32 8.75 -15.13 4.93
CA LEU A 32 9.00 -15.90 3.73
C LEU A 32 9.13 -17.41 4.04
N PRO A 33 8.89 -18.27 3.03
CA PRO A 33 9.12 -19.71 3.17
C PRO A 33 10.55 -20.01 3.62
N ALA A 34 10.71 -20.91 4.58
CA ALA A 34 12.00 -21.20 5.19
C ALA A 34 13.06 -21.71 4.19
N ASP A 35 12.64 -22.45 3.17
CA ASP A 35 13.50 -22.92 2.07
C ASP A 35 14.04 -21.76 1.23
N LEU A 36 13.24 -20.72 1.01
CA LEU A 36 13.69 -19.50 0.36
C LEU A 36 14.67 -18.73 1.25
N VAL A 37 14.35 -18.56 2.53
CA VAL A 37 15.22 -17.84 3.48
C VAL A 37 16.59 -18.50 3.60
N GLN A 38 16.67 -19.83 3.60
CA GLN A 38 17.92 -20.58 3.68
C GLN A 38 18.89 -20.34 2.54
N ILE A 39 18.39 -19.97 1.35
CA ILE A 39 19.24 -19.68 0.19
C ILE A 39 19.63 -18.20 0.08
N LEU A 40 19.15 -17.34 0.98
CA LEU A 40 19.46 -15.91 0.99
C LEU A 40 20.54 -15.58 2.02
N ASP A 41 21.53 -14.79 1.62
CA ASP A 41 22.49 -14.16 2.53
C ASP A 41 21.90 -12.87 3.09
N LEU A 42 21.11 -13.00 4.17
CA LEU A 42 20.38 -11.89 4.78
C LEU A 42 21.30 -10.75 5.27
N ASP A 43 22.59 -11.03 5.53
CA ASP A 43 23.56 -10.00 5.91
C ASP A 43 23.97 -9.12 4.72
N SER A 44 23.71 -9.58 3.51
CA SER A 44 23.97 -8.84 2.27
C SER A 44 22.79 -7.99 1.78
N LEU A 45 21.68 -7.94 2.54
CA LEU A 45 20.50 -7.19 2.16
C LEU A 45 20.79 -5.69 2.07
N GLU A 46 20.57 -5.09 0.91
CA GLU A 46 20.86 -3.69 0.64
C GLU A 46 19.70 -3.02 -0.09
N LEU A 47 19.23 -1.89 0.45
CA LEU A 47 18.21 -1.07 -0.19
C LEU A 47 18.80 -0.39 -1.43
N GLN A 48 18.13 -0.58 -2.57
CA GLN A 48 18.50 0.05 -3.82
C GLN A 48 17.89 1.45 -3.90
N LYS A 49 18.75 2.48 -3.74
CA LYS A 49 18.31 3.88 -3.83
C LYS A 49 18.12 4.31 -5.28
N ASP A 50 16.96 4.86 -5.57
CA ASP A 50 16.65 5.81 -6.68
C ASP A 50 16.91 5.44 -8.15
N SER A 51 17.45 4.29 -8.49
CA SER A 51 17.86 4.07 -9.88
C SER A 51 16.92 3.23 -10.74
N PHE A 52 15.87 2.66 -10.19
CA PHE A 52 15.14 1.59 -10.86
C PHE A 52 13.70 1.92 -11.27
N VAL A 53 13.16 3.05 -10.83
CA VAL A 53 11.79 3.41 -11.13
C VAL A 53 11.77 4.61 -12.07
N ASP A 54 11.20 4.43 -13.25
CA ASP A 54 10.91 5.49 -14.21
C ASP A 54 10.02 6.55 -13.54
N ASP A 55 10.16 7.84 -13.88
CA ASP A 55 9.38 8.91 -13.28
C ASP A 55 7.87 8.67 -13.35
N GLU A 56 7.39 7.91 -14.35
CA GLU A 56 5.99 7.48 -14.45
C GLU A 56 5.56 6.46 -13.36
N LEU A 57 6.51 5.72 -12.77
CA LEU A 57 6.24 4.73 -11.72
C LEU A 57 6.52 5.29 -10.31
N ARG A 58 7.43 6.28 -10.18
CA ARG A 58 7.71 6.97 -8.91
C ARG A 58 6.48 7.59 -8.28
N ASP A 59 5.58 8.08 -9.11
CA ASP A 59 4.39 8.80 -8.67
C ASP A 59 3.23 7.92 -8.22
N THR A 60 3.36 6.61 -8.30
CA THR A 60 2.20 5.73 -8.15
C THR A 60 2.29 4.78 -6.96
N TYR A 61 3.51 4.44 -6.44
CA TYR A 61 3.67 3.38 -5.45
C TYR A 61 4.84 3.60 -4.49
N SER A 62 4.70 3.08 -3.27
CA SER A 62 5.68 3.11 -2.18
C SER A 62 6.57 1.87 -2.14
N ASP A 63 7.04 1.42 -3.31
CA ASP A 63 7.77 0.18 -3.42
C ASP A 63 9.21 0.32 -2.92
N MET A 64 9.68 -0.70 -2.21
CA MET A 64 11.07 -0.81 -1.78
C MET A 64 11.75 -1.94 -2.54
N LEU A 65 12.87 -1.65 -3.18
CA LEU A 65 13.65 -2.64 -3.91
C LEU A 65 14.96 -2.92 -3.15
N TYR A 66 15.16 -4.18 -2.80
CA TYR A 66 16.40 -4.62 -2.15
C TYR A 66 17.16 -5.56 -3.08
N SER A 67 18.48 -5.47 -3.06
CA SER A 67 19.35 -6.51 -3.57
C SER A 67 19.82 -7.40 -2.43
N ILE A 68 19.97 -8.69 -2.70
CA ILE A 68 20.44 -9.68 -1.75
C ILE A 68 21.24 -10.75 -2.50
N ARG A 69 22.32 -11.22 -1.89
CA ARG A 69 23.09 -12.35 -2.44
C ARG A 69 22.47 -13.68 -2.07
N LEU A 70 22.74 -14.68 -2.88
CA LEU A 70 22.39 -16.06 -2.58
C LEU A 70 23.47 -16.71 -1.74
N SER A 71 23.05 -17.40 -0.67
CA SER A 71 23.93 -18.26 0.15
C SER A 71 24.24 -19.54 -0.60
N GLY A 72 25.51 -19.86 -0.80
CA GLY A 72 25.95 -21.05 -1.51
C GLY A 72 26.17 -20.79 -3.02
N GLY A 73 27.30 -21.24 -3.51
CA GLY A 73 27.70 -21.03 -4.89
C GLY A 73 26.72 -21.70 -5.85
N PHE A 74 25.91 -20.88 -6.52
CA PHE A 74 25.17 -21.35 -7.68
C PHE A 74 26.12 -21.35 -8.86
N SER A 75 26.22 -22.48 -9.55
CA SER A 75 26.95 -22.57 -10.80
C SER A 75 26.04 -22.14 -11.95
N GLY A 76 26.49 -21.21 -12.76
CA GLY A 76 25.88 -20.90 -14.06
C GLY A 76 25.91 -22.10 -14.99
N GLN A 77 25.31 -21.96 -16.16
CA GLN A 77 25.29 -23.04 -17.19
C GLN A 77 26.69 -23.52 -17.58
N ASP A 78 27.70 -22.69 -17.37
CA ASP A 78 29.12 -22.96 -17.73
C ASP A 78 29.95 -23.43 -16.50
N GLY A 79 29.32 -23.69 -15.35
CA GLY A 79 30.00 -24.15 -14.13
C GLY A 79 30.75 -23.06 -13.35
N GLU A 80 30.75 -21.81 -13.83
CA GLU A 80 31.32 -20.68 -13.12
C GLU A 80 30.45 -20.26 -11.93
N PRO A 81 31.04 -19.84 -10.78
CA PRO A 81 30.30 -19.33 -9.66
C PRO A 81 29.49 -18.08 -10.11
N VAL A 82 28.19 -18.19 -10.14
CA VAL A 82 27.35 -17.03 -10.31
C VAL A 82 27.19 -16.37 -8.95
N GLU A 83 27.65 -15.12 -8.82
CA GLU A 83 27.18 -14.26 -7.74
C GLU A 83 25.68 -14.06 -7.94
N GLY A 84 24.90 -14.96 -7.32
CA GLY A 84 23.45 -14.92 -7.40
C GLY A 84 22.95 -13.70 -6.69
N GLN A 85 22.62 -12.65 -7.44
CA GLN A 85 21.94 -11.48 -6.93
C GLN A 85 20.44 -11.65 -7.20
N VAL A 86 19.64 -11.53 -6.16
CA VAL A 86 18.18 -11.51 -6.23
C VAL A 86 17.71 -10.12 -5.83
N TYR A 87 16.69 -9.60 -6.50
CA TYR A 87 15.97 -8.43 -6.01
C TYR A 87 14.70 -8.86 -5.28
N ILE A 88 14.46 -8.24 -4.13
CA ILE A 88 13.19 -8.37 -3.40
C ILE A 88 12.44 -7.06 -3.61
N LEU A 89 11.30 -7.14 -4.29
CA LEU A 89 10.38 -6.04 -4.50
C LEU A 89 9.31 -6.10 -3.41
N LEU A 90 9.41 -5.21 -2.41
CA LEU A 90 8.46 -5.13 -1.32
C LEU A 90 7.41 -4.05 -1.63
N GLU A 91 6.22 -4.48 -1.93
CA GLU A 91 5.05 -3.65 -2.22
C GLU A 91 4.17 -3.49 -0.98
N HIS A 92 3.71 -2.28 -0.72
CA HIS A 92 2.83 -1.96 0.39
C HIS A 92 1.39 -1.72 -0.09
N LYS A 93 0.43 -2.39 0.52
CA LYS A 93 -1.00 -2.26 0.18
C LYS A 93 -1.87 -2.06 1.42
N SER A 94 -2.78 -1.10 1.35
CA SER A 94 -3.84 -0.88 2.35
C SER A 94 -5.22 -1.36 1.90
N GLN A 95 -5.36 -1.66 0.63
CA GLN A 95 -6.57 -2.23 0.02
C GLN A 95 -6.20 -3.36 -0.92
N SER A 96 -7.10 -4.34 -1.04
CA SER A 96 -6.93 -5.45 -1.97
C SER A 96 -7.26 -4.99 -3.39
N ASP A 97 -6.25 -4.95 -4.27
CA ASP A 97 -6.41 -4.52 -5.66
C ASP A 97 -6.25 -5.73 -6.59
N PRO A 98 -7.30 -6.09 -7.36
CA PRO A 98 -7.26 -7.23 -8.28
C PRO A 98 -6.12 -7.17 -9.30
N MET A 99 -5.65 -5.97 -9.64
CA MET A 99 -4.57 -5.80 -10.62
C MET A 99 -3.17 -5.87 -10.02
N THR A 100 -3.02 -6.12 -8.73
CA THR A 100 -1.70 -6.17 -8.05
C THR A 100 -0.73 -7.13 -8.74
N CYS A 101 -1.20 -8.34 -9.13
CA CYS A 101 -0.36 -9.30 -9.84
C CYS A 101 0.23 -8.72 -11.14
N PHE A 102 -0.59 -8.07 -11.94
CA PHE A 102 -0.14 -7.45 -13.19
C PHE A 102 0.77 -6.24 -12.94
N GLN A 103 0.50 -5.46 -11.91
CA GLN A 103 1.36 -4.33 -11.52
C GLN A 103 2.76 -4.81 -11.15
N LEU A 104 2.87 -5.84 -10.30
CA LEU A 104 4.15 -6.44 -9.92
C LEU A 104 4.90 -7.00 -11.12
N LEU A 105 4.22 -7.66 -12.06
CA LEU A 105 4.85 -8.13 -13.31
C LEU A 105 5.43 -6.97 -14.12
N ARG A 106 4.71 -5.86 -14.23
CA ARG A 106 5.22 -4.66 -14.91
C ARG A 106 6.49 -4.13 -14.23
N TYR A 107 6.55 -4.12 -12.89
CA TYR A 107 7.74 -3.71 -12.16
C TYR A 107 8.92 -4.64 -12.42
N ILE A 108 8.71 -5.94 -12.37
CA ILE A 108 9.75 -6.93 -12.67
C ILE A 108 10.32 -6.71 -14.07
N VAL A 109 9.46 -6.53 -15.06
CA VAL A 109 9.89 -6.26 -16.45
C VAL A 109 10.70 -4.96 -16.52
N ARG A 110 10.27 -3.89 -15.84
CA ARG A 110 11.00 -2.61 -15.81
C ARG A 110 12.36 -2.72 -15.14
N ILE A 111 12.47 -3.47 -14.04
CA ILE A 111 13.75 -3.76 -13.39
C ILE A 111 14.69 -4.46 -14.38
N TRP A 112 14.20 -5.47 -15.10
CA TRP A 112 14.99 -6.18 -16.11
C TRP A 112 15.40 -5.29 -17.28
N GLU A 113 14.49 -4.49 -17.83
CA GLU A 113 14.81 -3.53 -18.92
C GLU A 113 15.91 -2.57 -18.50
N GLN A 114 15.87 -2.08 -17.27
CA GLN A 114 16.87 -1.15 -16.77
C GLN A 114 18.23 -1.83 -16.57
N ARG A 115 18.26 -3.06 -16.05
CA ARG A 115 19.50 -3.84 -15.96
C ARG A 115 20.13 -4.02 -17.33
N LEU A 116 19.33 -4.39 -18.34
CA LEU A 116 19.80 -4.54 -19.71
C LEU A 116 20.32 -3.21 -20.28
N ARG A 117 19.67 -2.08 -20.04
CA ARG A 117 20.17 -0.75 -20.45
C ARG A 117 21.50 -0.40 -19.80
N LYS A 118 21.77 -0.89 -18.59
CA LYS A 118 23.05 -0.74 -17.87
C LYS A 118 24.09 -1.79 -18.27
N GLY A 119 23.80 -2.68 -19.23
CA GLY A 119 24.69 -3.77 -19.64
C GLY A 119 24.83 -4.88 -18.60
N GLN A 120 23.89 -4.97 -17.65
CA GLN A 120 23.86 -5.99 -16.60
C GLN A 120 23.01 -7.19 -17.03
N ALA A 121 23.38 -8.39 -16.57
CA ALA A 121 22.58 -9.59 -16.77
C ALA A 121 21.23 -9.50 -16.06
N LEU A 122 20.23 -10.24 -16.56
CA LEU A 122 18.97 -10.43 -15.85
C LEU A 122 19.23 -11.18 -14.54
N CYS A 123 18.46 -10.85 -13.52
CA CYS A 123 18.49 -11.54 -12.23
C CYS A 123 17.08 -11.89 -11.77
N PRO A 124 16.91 -12.88 -10.88
CA PRO A 124 15.64 -13.13 -10.25
C PRO A 124 15.14 -11.89 -9.51
N VAL A 125 13.83 -11.63 -9.60
CA VAL A 125 13.13 -10.61 -8.82
C VAL A 125 12.01 -11.31 -8.06
N PHE A 126 12.04 -11.23 -6.74
CA PHE A 126 11.04 -11.83 -5.86
C PHE A 126 10.09 -10.75 -5.38
N PRO A 127 8.84 -10.73 -5.83
CA PRO A 127 7.84 -9.79 -5.35
C PRO A 127 7.25 -10.26 -4.02
N LEU A 128 7.06 -9.32 -3.09
CA LEU A 128 6.47 -9.55 -1.78
C LEU A 128 5.48 -8.42 -1.49
N VAL A 129 4.25 -8.75 -1.14
CA VAL A 129 3.24 -7.77 -0.75
C VAL A 129 3.09 -7.76 0.76
N LEU A 130 3.28 -6.59 1.39
CA LEU A 130 2.89 -6.33 2.77
C LEU A 130 1.52 -5.66 2.78
N TYR A 131 0.54 -6.34 3.34
CA TYR A 131 -0.84 -5.88 3.37
C TYR A 131 -1.30 -5.58 4.80
N HIS A 132 -1.94 -4.41 4.97
CA HIS A 132 -2.48 -3.98 6.26
C HIS A 132 -3.93 -3.46 6.14
N GLY A 133 -4.70 -4.00 5.21
CA GLY A 133 -6.11 -3.66 5.07
C GLY A 133 -6.96 -4.13 6.25
N GLN A 134 -8.16 -3.58 6.34
CA GLN A 134 -9.11 -3.95 7.40
C GLN A 134 -9.73 -5.34 7.18
N GLU A 135 -9.88 -5.73 5.93
CA GLU A 135 -10.38 -7.04 5.54
C GLU A 135 -9.24 -7.92 5.05
N ALA A 136 -9.41 -9.24 5.09
CA ALA A 136 -8.41 -10.15 4.59
C ALA A 136 -8.13 -9.92 3.09
N TRP A 137 -6.89 -10.19 2.68
CA TRP A 137 -6.51 -10.11 1.27
C TRP A 137 -7.41 -10.98 0.40
N SER A 138 -7.94 -10.44 -0.68
CA SER A 138 -8.89 -11.12 -1.58
C SER A 138 -8.54 -11.02 -3.07
N ALA A 139 -7.47 -10.30 -3.42
CA ALA A 139 -7.05 -10.19 -4.82
C ALA A 139 -6.29 -11.44 -5.28
N PRO A 140 -6.31 -11.76 -6.59
CA PRO A 140 -5.55 -12.85 -7.17
C PRO A 140 -4.06 -12.77 -6.84
N VAL A 141 -3.45 -13.86 -6.38
CA VAL A 141 -2.03 -13.93 -6.04
C VAL A 141 -1.16 -14.52 -7.16
N SER A 142 -1.76 -14.87 -8.28
CA SER A 142 -1.07 -15.36 -9.47
C SER A 142 -1.70 -14.85 -10.76
N LEU A 143 -0.95 -14.92 -11.87
CA LEU A 143 -1.48 -14.61 -13.20
C LEU A 143 -2.58 -15.59 -13.60
N GLU A 144 -2.48 -16.85 -13.18
CA GLU A 144 -3.48 -17.86 -13.45
C GLU A 144 -4.83 -17.51 -12.81
N GLU A 145 -4.82 -17.08 -11.55
CA GLU A 145 -6.03 -16.61 -10.86
C GLU A 145 -6.60 -15.32 -11.46
N LEU A 146 -5.71 -14.39 -11.86
CA LEU A 146 -6.12 -13.10 -12.42
C LEU A 146 -6.75 -13.23 -13.81
N ILE A 147 -6.15 -14.04 -14.69
CA ILE A 147 -6.56 -14.15 -16.10
C ILE A 147 -7.62 -15.25 -16.28
N GLY A 148 -7.52 -16.32 -15.49
CA GLY A 148 -8.30 -17.52 -15.66
C GLY A 148 -7.86 -18.36 -16.88
N GLY A 149 -8.42 -19.56 -17.01
CA GLY A 149 -8.15 -20.44 -18.13
C GLY A 149 -7.47 -21.76 -17.71
N PRO A 150 -7.21 -22.66 -18.68
CA PRO A 150 -6.57 -23.93 -18.40
C PRO A 150 -5.12 -23.75 -17.91
N SER A 151 -4.73 -24.46 -16.84
CA SER A 151 -3.38 -24.37 -16.22
C SER A 151 -2.24 -24.64 -17.21
N ILE A 152 -2.47 -25.51 -18.19
CA ILE A 152 -1.47 -25.85 -19.22
C ILE A 152 -0.99 -24.62 -20.01
N LEU A 153 -1.82 -23.59 -20.18
CA LEU A 153 -1.41 -22.37 -20.86
C LEU A 153 -0.39 -21.57 -20.03
N PHE A 154 -0.50 -21.62 -18.72
CA PHE A 154 0.44 -20.97 -17.80
C PHE A 154 1.68 -21.81 -17.56
N GLU A 155 1.57 -23.13 -17.61
CA GLU A 155 2.73 -24.05 -17.53
C GLU A 155 3.70 -23.87 -18.71
N GLN A 156 3.16 -23.58 -19.89
CA GLN A 156 3.95 -23.38 -21.13
C GLN A 156 4.19 -21.91 -21.46
N GLY A 157 3.56 -20.98 -20.70
CA GLY A 157 3.63 -19.54 -20.91
C GLY A 157 4.31 -18.79 -19.78
N VAL A 158 3.80 -17.59 -19.48
CA VAL A 158 4.28 -16.78 -18.39
C VAL A 158 3.61 -17.20 -17.09
N ARG A 159 4.42 -17.62 -16.12
CA ARG A 159 3.98 -17.89 -14.75
C ARG A 159 4.52 -16.83 -13.81
N MET A 160 3.67 -16.32 -12.97
CA MET A 160 4.05 -15.44 -11.88
C MET A 160 3.06 -15.61 -10.73
N ALA A 161 3.59 -15.70 -9.54
CA ALA A 161 2.85 -15.63 -8.29
C ALA A 161 3.64 -14.79 -7.28
N TYR A 162 2.97 -14.30 -6.27
CA TYR A 162 3.58 -13.52 -5.20
C TYR A 162 2.96 -13.87 -3.85
N PRO A 163 3.75 -13.93 -2.78
CA PRO A 163 3.24 -14.07 -1.43
C PRO A 163 2.70 -12.74 -0.90
N VAL A 164 1.72 -12.85 -0.02
CA VAL A 164 1.14 -11.72 0.72
C VAL A 164 1.36 -11.95 2.20
N VAL A 165 2.01 -10.98 2.84
CA VAL A 165 2.08 -10.88 4.30
C VAL A 165 0.90 -10.02 4.77
N ASP A 166 -0.23 -10.68 5.06
CA ASP A 166 -1.43 -10.01 5.59
C ASP A 166 -1.30 -9.89 7.11
N ILE A 167 -0.79 -8.73 7.56
CA ILE A 167 -0.54 -8.50 9.00
C ILE A 167 -1.81 -8.49 9.83
N GLY A 168 -2.97 -8.27 9.21
CA GLY A 168 -4.27 -8.37 9.89
C GLY A 168 -4.57 -9.77 10.38
N GLN A 169 -4.05 -10.80 9.70
CA GLN A 169 -4.26 -12.22 10.01
C GLN A 169 -3.16 -12.81 10.91
N ILE A 170 -2.04 -12.11 11.12
CA ILE A 170 -0.92 -12.59 11.92
C ILE A 170 -1.15 -12.22 13.38
N PRO A 171 -1.02 -13.15 14.36
CA PRO A 171 -1.02 -12.83 15.78
C PRO A 171 0.04 -11.79 16.14
N ASP A 172 -0.25 -10.93 17.14
CA ASP A 172 0.65 -9.81 17.47
C ASP A 172 2.06 -10.28 17.85
N GLU A 173 2.18 -11.38 18.56
CA GLU A 173 3.45 -11.99 19.01
C GLU A 173 4.30 -12.54 17.85
N LEU A 174 3.70 -12.72 16.69
CA LEU A 174 4.36 -13.26 15.49
C LEU A 174 4.57 -12.21 14.38
N LEU A 175 4.23 -10.95 14.64
CA LEU A 175 4.38 -9.87 13.65
C LEU A 175 5.86 -9.61 13.32
N ALA A 176 6.71 -9.49 14.35
CA ALA A 176 8.12 -9.28 14.22
C ALA A 176 8.87 -9.75 15.48
N THR A 177 10.18 -9.98 15.37
CA THR A 177 11.10 -10.18 16.51
C THR A 177 11.94 -8.92 16.75
N ASP A 178 12.11 -8.09 15.73
CA ASP A 178 12.73 -6.78 15.87
C ASP A 178 11.75 -5.80 16.54
N PRO A 179 12.14 -5.13 17.65
CA PRO A 179 11.22 -4.27 18.40
C PRO A 179 10.70 -3.07 17.60
N PHE A 180 11.51 -2.50 16.74
CA PHE A 180 11.09 -1.40 15.89
C PHE A 180 10.06 -1.88 14.85
N LEU A 181 10.35 -2.96 14.14
CA LEU A 181 9.42 -3.54 13.18
C LEU A 181 8.12 -3.99 13.86
N GLN A 182 8.18 -4.54 15.07
CA GLN A 182 7.01 -4.90 15.86
C GLN A 182 6.10 -3.69 16.11
N SER A 183 6.69 -2.54 16.47
CA SER A 183 5.97 -1.29 16.64
C SER A 183 5.36 -0.81 15.31
N VAL A 184 6.12 -0.82 14.23
CA VAL A 184 5.67 -0.41 12.89
C VAL A 184 4.49 -1.25 12.41
N LEU A 185 4.62 -2.57 12.42
CA LEU A 185 3.56 -3.47 11.97
C LEU A 185 2.32 -3.40 12.87
N GLY A 186 2.52 -3.23 14.19
CA GLY A 186 1.43 -2.96 15.13
C GLY A 186 0.67 -1.69 14.80
N LEU A 187 1.36 -0.60 14.48
CA LEU A 187 0.74 0.66 14.06
C LEU A 187 -0.02 0.50 12.74
N LEU A 188 0.59 -0.11 11.73
CA LEU A 188 -0.08 -0.34 10.45
C LEU A 188 -1.34 -1.22 10.61
N LYS A 189 -1.27 -2.26 11.45
CA LYS A 189 -2.37 -3.18 11.73
C LYS A 189 -3.55 -2.51 12.43
N TYR A 190 -3.28 -1.68 13.43
CA TYR A 190 -4.30 -1.18 14.34
C TYR A 190 -4.74 0.26 14.09
N SER A 191 -3.96 1.10 13.40
CA SER A 191 -4.23 2.54 13.26
C SER A 191 -5.62 2.91 12.75
N ARG A 192 -6.27 2.02 11.99
CA ARG A 192 -7.63 2.20 11.45
C ARG A 192 -8.70 1.39 12.19
N THR A 193 -8.34 0.72 13.28
CA THR A 193 -9.26 -0.13 14.03
C THR A 193 -9.78 0.56 15.29
N ARG A 194 -10.96 0.13 15.78
CA ARG A 194 -11.52 0.64 17.05
C ARG A 194 -10.65 0.30 18.25
N ASN A 195 -9.85 -0.75 18.17
CA ASN A 195 -8.99 -1.25 19.24
C ASN A 195 -7.65 -0.52 19.32
N PHE A 196 -7.38 0.45 18.44
CA PHE A 196 -6.09 1.12 18.37
C PHE A 196 -5.67 1.72 19.70
N ARG A 197 -6.61 2.39 20.39
CA ARG A 197 -6.34 3.01 21.70
C ARG A 197 -5.85 2.00 22.74
N ASP A 198 -6.45 0.80 22.75
CA ASP A 198 -6.10 -0.25 23.72
C ASP A 198 -4.74 -0.89 23.39
N LYS A 199 -4.36 -0.89 22.11
CA LYS A 199 -3.10 -1.45 21.62
C LYS A 199 -1.93 -0.45 21.65
N LEU A 200 -2.20 0.84 21.74
CA LEU A 200 -1.21 1.90 21.63
C LEU A 200 -0.07 1.77 22.65
N GLU A 201 -0.41 1.50 23.91
CA GLU A 201 0.62 1.34 24.96
C GLU A 201 1.55 0.16 24.66
N SER A 202 1.01 -0.99 24.27
CA SER A 202 1.83 -2.18 23.97
C SER A 202 2.71 -1.95 22.75
N ILE A 203 2.20 -1.28 21.71
CA ILE A 203 2.94 -0.94 20.51
C ILE A 203 4.11 0.01 20.81
N LEU A 204 3.86 1.06 21.59
CA LEU A 204 4.91 2.02 21.96
C LEU A 204 5.96 1.43 22.91
N ARG A 205 5.59 0.46 23.75
CA ARG A 205 6.54 -0.21 24.66
C ARG A 205 7.62 -0.99 23.91
N CYS A 206 7.33 -1.49 22.69
CA CYS A 206 8.35 -2.15 21.87
C CYS A 206 9.56 -1.22 21.62
N LEU A 207 9.34 0.09 21.51
CA LEU A 207 10.42 1.04 21.27
C LEU A 207 11.40 1.14 22.44
N LEU A 208 11.02 0.77 23.67
CA LEU A 208 11.93 0.73 24.82
C LEU A 208 13.00 -0.37 24.70
N GLU A 209 12.75 -1.41 23.90
CA GLU A 209 13.65 -2.53 23.69
C GLU A 209 14.72 -2.25 22.63
N ILE A 210 14.64 -1.08 21.97
CA ILE A 210 15.65 -0.65 20.98
C ILE A 210 16.94 -0.26 21.69
N GLY A 211 18.07 -0.69 21.14
CA GLY A 211 19.35 -0.77 21.84
C GLY A 211 19.97 0.56 22.32
N THR A 212 19.67 1.72 21.70
CA THR A 212 20.23 3.02 22.12
C THR A 212 19.16 4.10 22.29
N ALA A 213 19.43 5.07 23.16
CA ALA A 213 18.50 6.16 23.41
C ALA A 213 18.28 7.05 22.17
N GLU A 214 19.33 7.24 21.36
CA GLU A 214 19.25 8.01 20.11
C GLU A 214 18.31 7.34 19.12
N LEU A 215 18.44 6.02 18.89
CA LEU A 215 17.56 5.26 18.01
C LEU A 215 16.12 5.20 18.56
N GLN A 216 15.97 5.06 19.88
CA GLN A 216 14.64 5.11 20.50
C GLN A 216 13.95 6.45 20.22
N THR A 217 14.68 7.56 20.32
CA THR A 217 14.14 8.89 20.06
C THR A 217 13.79 9.09 18.59
N GLU A 218 14.68 8.69 17.67
CA GLU A 218 14.45 8.79 16.24
C GLU A 218 13.19 8.01 15.80
N HIS A 219 13.08 6.77 16.25
CA HIS A 219 11.92 5.93 15.92
C HIS A 219 10.64 6.41 16.61
N LEU A 220 10.75 6.92 17.84
CA LEU A 220 9.60 7.52 18.53
C LEU A 220 9.07 8.72 17.75
N ASP A 221 9.94 9.61 17.25
CA ASP A 221 9.54 10.77 16.47
C ASP A 221 8.78 10.36 15.21
N ALA A 222 9.29 9.38 14.44
CA ALA A 222 8.62 8.88 13.25
C ALA A 222 7.25 8.25 13.57
N VAL A 223 7.18 7.48 14.65
CA VAL A 223 5.93 6.87 15.14
C VAL A 223 4.92 7.94 15.55
N LEU A 224 5.34 8.99 16.23
CA LEU A 224 4.47 10.10 16.66
C LEU A 224 3.91 10.87 15.48
N VAL A 225 4.74 11.19 14.49
CA VAL A 225 4.31 11.82 13.24
C VAL A 225 3.25 10.96 12.56
N TYR A 226 3.48 9.66 12.47
CA TYR A 226 2.51 8.74 11.87
C TYR A 226 1.19 8.70 12.65
N ILE A 227 1.22 8.49 13.98
CA ILE A 227 0.01 8.41 14.81
C ILE A 227 -0.81 9.69 14.68
N THR A 228 -0.18 10.85 14.79
CA THR A 228 -0.87 12.13 14.75
C THR A 228 -1.47 12.46 13.39
N THR A 229 -0.89 11.92 12.34
CA THR A 229 -1.37 12.11 10.97
C THR A 229 -2.53 11.16 10.63
N VAL A 230 -2.43 9.88 11.03
CA VAL A 230 -3.39 8.83 10.60
C VAL A 230 -4.57 8.69 11.57
N THR A 231 -4.39 9.04 12.85
CA THR A 231 -5.41 8.87 13.89
C THR A 231 -5.75 10.20 14.59
N PRO A 232 -6.30 11.18 13.88
CA PRO A 232 -6.66 12.48 14.46
C PRO A 232 -7.75 12.37 15.55
N SER A 233 -8.41 11.21 15.67
CA SER A 233 -9.42 10.95 16.69
C SER A 233 -8.87 10.65 18.09
N ILE A 234 -7.55 10.38 18.22
CA ILE A 234 -6.93 10.24 19.53
C ILE A 234 -6.69 11.63 20.13
N PRO A 235 -7.26 11.92 21.31
CA PRO A 235 -6.97 13.17 21.98
C PRO A 235 -5.46 13.27 22.25
N MET A 236 -4.88 14.39 21.89
CA MET A 236 -3.44 14.66 22.10
C MET A 236 -3.01 14.49 23.56
N GLU A 237 -3.90 14.82 24.49
CA GLU A 237 -3.69 14.61 25.92
C GLU A 237 -3.53 13.11 26.27
N THR A 238 -4.34 12.25 25.65
CA THR A 238 -4.25 10.78 25.85
C THR A 238 -2.92 10.25 25.30
N LEU A 239 -2.51 10.70 24.12
CA LEU A 239 -1.24 10.33 23.52
C LEU A 239 -0.08 10.79 24.40
N ALA A 240 -0.08 12.07 24.81
CA ALA A 240 0.93 12.65 25.68
C ALA A 240 1.06 11.90 27.02
N MET A 241 -0.05 11.59 27.68
CA MET A 241 -0.04 10.80 28.91
C MET A 241 0.51 9.39 28.71
N THR A 242 0.16 8.73 27.60
CA THR A 242 0.66 7.39 27.29
C THR A 242 2.19 7.42 27.07
N ILE A 243 2.66 8.41 26.33
CA ILE A 243 4.10 8.57 26.06
C ILE A 243 4.84 8.92 27.35
N GLN A 244 4.35 9.86 28.14
CA GLN A 244 4.96 10.23 29.42
C GLN A 244 5.04 9.05 30.38
N LYS A 245 4.05 8.15 30.37
CA LYS A 245 4.05 6.91 31.15
C LYS A 245 5.14 5.94 30.72
N ILE A 246 5.41 5.86 29.42
CA ILE A 246 6.37 4.92 28.83
C ILE A 246 7.79 5.52 28.78
N PHE A 247 7.91 6.80 28.44
CA PHE A 247 9.16 7.54 28.27
C PHE A 247 9.20 8.77 29.20
N PRO A 248 9.31 8.58 30.51
CA PRO A 248 9.12 9.67 31.48
C PRO A 248 10.14 10.81 31.38
N THR A 249 11.27 10.59 30.72
CA THR A 249 12.37 11.58 30.61
C THR A 249 12.41 12.34 29.27
N GLN A 250 11.56 11.99 28.31
CA GLN A 250 11.68 12.48 26.92
C GLN A 250 10.65 13.54 26.51
N ILE A 251 9.66 13.83 27.35
CA ILE A 251 8.63 14.81 27.02
C ILE A 251 8.58 15.91 28.06
N GLU A 252 9.40 16.94 27.88
CA GLU A 252 9.17 18.24 28.48
C GLU A 252 8.34 19.12 27.51
N PRO A 253 7.42 19.96 28.03
CA PRO A 253 6.75 20.98 27.21
C PRO A 253 7.79 21.85 26.49
N GLY A 254 7.76 21.91 25.16
CA GLY A 254 8.78 22.56 24.33
C GLY A 254 9.89 21.62 23.85
N SER A 255 9.81 20.31 24.16
CA SER A 255 10.67 19.30 23.55
C SER A 255 10.38 19.13 22.06
N ILE A 256 11.32 18.53 21.34
CA ILE A 256 11.17 18.19 19.91
C ILE A 256 9.86 17.42 19.67
N ALA A 257 9.50 16.50 20.56
CA ALA A 257 8.24 15.77 20.53
C ALA A 257 6.99 16.70 20.60
N ASP A 258 7.02 17.77 21.40
CA ASP A 258 5.92 18.75 21.48
C ASP A 258 5.83 19.61 20.21
N GLU A 259 6.97 20.00 19.63
CA GLU A 259 7.00 20.72 18.35
C GLU A 259 6.55 19.83 17.17
N TYR A 260 6.99 18.58 17.12
CA TYR A 260 6.54 17.60 16.13
C TYR A 260 5.05 17.28 16.26
N MET A 261 4.54 17.18 17.48
CA MET A 261 3.09 16.99 17.71
C MET A 261 2.26 18.17 17.19
N LYS A 262 2.74 19.41 17.38
CA LYS A 262 2.08 20.60 16.83
C LYS A 262 2.17 20.64 15.30
N LYS A 263 3.33 20.32 14.74
CA LYS A 263 3.56 20.30 13.30
C LYS A 263 2.77 19.19 12.60
N GLY A 264 2.82 17.95 13.11
CA GLY A 264 2.06 16.82 12.58
C GLY A 264 0.55 17.05 12.62
N ARG A 265 0.02 17.73 13.67
CA ARG A 265 -1.40 18.12 13.73
C ARG A 265 -1.77 19.12 12.64
N LEU A 266 -0.91 20.11 12.38
CA LEU A 266 -1.15 21.09 11.32
C LEU A 266 -1.09 20.45 9.93
N GLU A 267 -0.12 19.58 9.69
CA GLU A 267 0.04 18.84 8.44
C GLU A 267 -1.14 17.87 8.23
N GLY A 268 -1.51 17.08 9.25
CA GLY A 268 -2.66 16.18 9.17
C GLY A 268 -4.01 16.87 8.96
N ILE A 269 -4.20 18.08 9.54
CA ILE A 269 -5.40 18.88 9.27
C ILE A 269 -5.41 19.37 7.81
N GLN A 270 -4.25 19.74 7.25
CA GLN A 270 -4.15 20.16 5.86
C GLN A 270 -4.38 19.00 4.89
N GLU A 271 -3.77 17.84 5.16
CA GLU A 271 -3.94 16.64 4.35
C GLU A 271 -5.37 16.10 4.41
N GLY A 272 -5.96 15.93 5.59
CA GLY A 272 -7.36 15.51 5.74
C GLY A 272 -8.38 16.47 5.10
N ARG A 273 -8.09 17.80 5.11
CA ARG A 273 -8.89 18.76 4.33
C ARG A 273 -8.72 18.57 2.83
N GLN A 274 -7.54 18.21 2.37
CA GLN A 274 -7.26 18.01 0.95
C GLN A 274 -7.85 16.72 0.45
N GLU A 275 -7.77 15.63 1.22
CA GLU A 275 -8.40 14.33 0.94
C GLU A 275 -9.93 14.45 0.91
N GLY A 276 -10.56 15.01 1.96
CA GLY A 276 -12.01 15.21 2.01
C GLY A 276 -12.54 16.14 0.90
N ARG A 277 -11.72 17.10 0.46
CA ARG A 277 -12.08 17.96 -0.68
C ARG A 277 -11.98 17.19 -2.02
N GLN A 278 -11.06 16.23 -2.14
CA GLN A 278 -10.94 15.40 -3.34
C GLN A 278 -12.04 14.35 -3.40
N GLU A 279 -12.32 13.68 -2.29
CA GLU A 279 -13.43 12.71 -2.18
C GLU A 279 -14.76 13.40 -2.48
N GLY A 280 -15.08 14.50 -1.82
CA GLY A 280 -16.29 15.26 -2.09
C GLY A 280 -16.39 15.81 -3.52
N LYS A 281 -15.24 16.11 -4.17
CA LYS A 281 -15.24 16.50 -5.60
C LYS A 281 -15.49 15.32 -6.53
N GLN A 282 -14.99 14.13 -6.19
CA GLN A 282 -15.24 12.91 -6.97
C GLN A 282 -16.69 12.44 -6.79
N GLU A 283 -17.20 12.43 -5.57
CA GLU A 283 -18.59 12.11 -5.26
C GLU A 283 -19.54 13.08 -5.97
N GLY A 284 -19.35 14.38 -5.81
CA GLY A 284 -20.17 15.40 -6.49
C GLY A 284 -20.09 15.34 -8.02
N LYS A 285 -18.93 14.90 -8.57
CA LYS A 285 -18.83 14.68 -10.03
C LYS A 285 -19.60 13.44 -10.47
N GLN A 286 -19.58 12.36 -9.69
CA GLN A 286 -20.38 11.17 -9.99
C GLN A 286 -21.87 11.43 -9.84
N GLU A 287 -22.29 12.10 -8.78
CA GLU A 287 -23.68 12.51 -8.57
C GLU A 287 -24.17 13.41 -9.72
N GLY A 288 -23.41 14.44 -10.08
CA GLY A 288 -23.74 15.31 -11.19
C GLY A 288 -23.82 14.60 -12.55
N LEU A 289 -22.97 13.58 -12.79
CA LEU A 289 -23.08 12.73 -13.98
C LEU A 289 -24.33 11.85 -13.97
N MET A 290 -24.70 11.31 -12.81
CA MET A 290 -25.92 10.52 -12.65
C MET A 290 -27.17 11.37 -12.83
N GLU A 291 -27.23 12.53 -12.18
CA GLU A 291 -28.33 13.50 -12.34
C GLU A 291 -28.48 13.94 -13.79
N GLY A 292 -27.38 14.28 -14.47
CA GLY A 292 -27.37 14.63 -15.88
C GLY A 292 -27.88 13.51 -16.79
N GLN A 293 -27.54 12.25 -16.48
CA GLN A 293 -28.09 11.10 -17.23
C GLN A 293 -29.59 10.91 -16.98
N ILE A 294 -30.07 11.08 -15.75
CA ILE A 294 -31.50 11.00 -15.42
C ILE A 294 -32.30 12.08 -16.15
N GLN A 295 -31.80 13.32 -16.14
CA GLN A 295 -32.46 14.42 -16.90
C GLN A 295 -32.50 14.13 -18.40
N LEU A 296 -31.42 13.56 -18.95
CA LEU A 296 -31.39 13.19 -20.37
C LEU A 296 -32.37 12.07 -20.69
N ILE A 297 -32.51 11.07 -19.82
CA ILE A 297 -33.54 10.01 -19.97
C ILE A 297 -34.94 10.63 -19.98
N GLN A 298 -35.25 11.50 -19.02
CA GLN A 298 -36.56 12.16 -18.92
C GLN A 298 -36.85 13.01 -20.17
N THR A 299 -35.88 13.75 -20.67
CA THR A 299 -35.99 14.53 -21.90
C THR A 299 -36.28 13.62 -23.12
N LEU A 300 -35.60 12.49 -23.24
CA LEU A 300 -35.84 11.55 -24.33
C LEU A 300 -37.21 10.87 -24.21
N GLN A 301 -37.68 10.57 -23.01
CA GLN A 301 -39.03 10.06 -22.77
C GLN A 301 -40.10 11.08 -23.22
N GLU A 302 -39.88 12.36 -22.89
CA GLU A 302 -40.79 13.45 -23.33
C GLU A 302 -40.86 13.57 -24.86
N ILE A 303 -39.70 13.55 -25.54
CA ILE A 303 -39.62 13.57 -27.02
C ILE A 303 -40.35 12.37 -27.64
N LEU A 304 -40.28 11.21 -27.02
CA LEU A 304 -40.91 9.99 -27.46
C LEU A 304 -42.42 9.91 -27.09
N GLY A 305 -42.91 10.81 -26.24
CA GLY A 305 -44.26 10.78 -25.69
C GLY A 305 -44.50 9.63 -24.73
N LEU A 306 -43.46 9.16 -24.08
CA LEU A 306 -43.47 8.13 -23.04
C LEU A 306 -43.77 8.73 -21.64
N PRO A 307 -44.32 7.95 -20.70
CA PRO A 307 -44.48 8.40 -19.33
C PRO A 307 -43.12 8.78 -18.72
N LEU A 308 -43.05 9.95 -18.07
CA LEU A 308 -41.84 10.39 -17.38
C LEU A 308 -41.58 9.49 -16.16
N SER A 309 -40.38 8.94 -16.08
CA SER A 309 -39.95 8.19 -14.91
C SER A 309 -39.56 9.15 -13.79
N ASP A 310 -40.00 8.86 -12.57
CA ASP A 310 -39.57 9.60 -11.37
C ASP A 310 -38.09 9.34 -11.11
N ALA A 311 -37.36 10.34 -10.58
CA ALA A 311 -35.95 10.23 -10.22
C ALA A 311 -35.68 9.08 -9.23
N SER A 312 -36.65 8.79 -8.36
CA SER A 312 -36.58 7.65 -7.43
C SER A 312 -36.46 6.28 -8.10
N THR A 313 -36.96 6.17 -9.34
CA THR A 313 -36.87 4.93 -10.15
C THR A 313 -35.44 4.58 -10.53
N PHE A 314 -34.52 5.53 -10.42
CA PHE A 314 -33.11 5.40 -10.83
C PHE A 314 -32.13 5.38 -9.67
N GLN A 315 -32.58 5.49 -8.39
CA GLN A 315 -31.74 5.60 -7.21
C GLN A 315 -30.76 4.43 -7.03
N ASP A 316 -31.18 3.22 -7.42
CA ASP A 316 -30.33 2.01 -7.27
C ASP A 316 -29.59 1.63 -8.56
N ARG A 317 -29.59 2.51 -9.58
CA ARG A 317 -28.97 2.20 -10.86
C ARG A 317 -27.57 2.80 -10.97
N SER A 318 -26.62 2.01 -11.47
CA SER A 318 -25.29 2.50 -11.78
C SER A 318 -25.29 3.43 -13.00
N LEU A 319 -24.28 4.32 -13.09
CA LEU A 319 -24.09 5.21 -14.24
C LEU A 319 -24.10 4.44 -15.59
N GLY A 320 -23.48 3.25 -15.65
CA GLY A 320 -23.48 2.40 -16.84
C GLY A 320 -24.89 1.92 -17.24
N GLN A 321 -25.74 1.60 -16.27
CA GLN A 321 -27.13 1.23 -16.52
C GLN A 321 -27.95 2.41 -17.03
N LEU A 322 -27.75 3.61 -16.51
CA LEU A 322 -28.40 4.83 -16.99
C LEU A 322 -27.95 5.17 -18.42
N GLN A 323 -26.67 5.00 -18.73
CA GLN A 323 -26.13 5.17 -20.08
C GLN A 323 -26.76 4.18 -21.10
N ALA A 324 -26.95 2.92 -20.68
CA ALA A 324 -27.61 1.92 -21.51
C ALA A 324 -29.04 2.31 -21.84
N ILE A 325 -29.86 2.74 -20.85
CA ILE A 325 -31.21 3.24 -21.04
C ILE A 325 -31.22 4.46 -22.00
N THR A 326 -30.28 5.38 -21.80
CA THR A 326 -30.12 6.56 -22.66
C THR A 326 -29.82 6.16 -24.11
N ALA A 327 -28.99 5.16 -24.35
CA ALA A 327 -28.63 4.67 -25.68
C ALA A 327 -29.85 4.04 -26.38
N GLU A 328 -30.64 3.26 -25.64
CA GLU A 328 -31.87 2.63 -26.16
C GLU A 328 -32.93 3.69 -26.56
N LEU A 329 -33.18 4.66 -25.70
CA LEU A 329 -34.11 5.75 -26.00
C LEU A 329 -33.66 6.61 -27.20
N ARG A 330 -32.35 6.88 -27.32
CA ARG A 330 -31.78 7.58 -28.48
C ARG A 330 -31.98 6.80 -29.79
N GLN A 331 -31.89 5.48 -29.74
CA GLN A 331 -32.14 4.64 -30.90
C GLN A 331 -33.63 4.76 -31.33
N GLN A 332 -34.54 4.69 -30.37
CA GLN A 332 -36.00 4.86 -30.66
C GLN A 332 -36.33 6.23 -31.26
N VAL A 333 -35.67 7.30 -30.82
CA VAL A 333 -35.81 8.64 -31.42
C VAL A 333 -35.32 8.63 -32.88
N ARG A 334 -34.23 7.93 -33.21
CA ARG A 334 -33.73 7.82 -34.61
C ARG A 334 -34.63 7.00 -35.53
N GLU A 335 -35.28 5.97 -34.99
CA GLU A 335 -36.20 5.11 -35.76
C GLU A 335 -37.55 5.78 -36.02
N ARG A 336 -37.88 6.86 -35.30
CA ARG A 336 -39.13 7.60 -35.42
C ARG A 336 -39.04 8.79 -36.39
N ASN A 337 -37.80 9.22 -36.71
CA ASN A 337 -37.51 10.23 -37.73
C ASN A 337 -37.11 9.59 -39.06
#